data_ae8fe9e689edd352aca1d5d51d8c84a0
#
_entry.id   ae8fe9e689edd352aca1d5d51d8c84a0
#
_cell.length_a   1.000
_cell.length_b   1.000
_cell.length_c   1.000
_cell.angle_alpha   90.00
_cell.angle_beta   90.00
_cell.angle_gamma   90.00
#
_symmetry.space_group_name_H-M   'P 1'
#
loop_
_entity.id
_entity.type
_entity.pdbx_description
1 polymer ?
#
loop_
_entity_poly.entity_id
_entity_poly.type
_entity_poly.pdbx_seq_one_letter_code
_entity_poly.pdbx_strand_id
1 'polypeptide(L)'
;VSSDPNTAPPSASQNVYDDASFFEGYRTLRQGDTGLNGALEFPALKRLLPDLAGLHVLDLGCGFGDFARYARAHGAVSVTAVDVSSRMLDEARARTEDGAITYLQRSIETYHAATRAFDLVVSSLALHYVEDYAGVVARIYDSLRSNGRFVFSVEHPICTAYPAGWVRDEDGHKQHWPVDRYRQEGRRDTRWFVDGVVKYHRTVETYVNTLLKAGFTLTHLGEPAPIPDALAVRPDLEADCRRPPVLFLAATRAAS
;
A
#
# COMPACT_ATOMS: atom_id res chain seq x y z
N VAL A 1 31.25 -16.20 -25.59
CA VAL A 1 29.92 -16.09 -24.97
C VAL A 1 30.06 -14.99 -23.89
N SER A 2 29.64 -13.77 -24.23
CA SER A 2 29.64 -12.63 -23.35
C SER A 2 28.45 -12.76 -22.43
N SER A 3 28.68 -12.96 -21.13
CA SER A 3 27.66 -12.91 -20.10
C SER A 3 27.25 -11.45 -19.86
N ASP A 4 26.01 -11.14 -20.11
CA ASP A 4 25.38 -9.84 -19.83
C ASP A 4 25.41 -9.59 -18.30
N PRO A 5 26.04 -8.53 -17.78
CA PRO A 5 26.15 -8.28 -16.35
C PRO A 5 24.86 -7.81 -15.70
N ASN A 6 23.69 -7.81 -16.41
CA ASN A 6 22.46 -7.19 -15.92
C ASN A 6 21.36 -8.19 -15.53
N THR A 7 21.70 -9.45 -15.28
CA THR A 7 20.76 -10.46 -14.73
C THR A 7 21.16 -10.84 -13.32
N ALA A 8 21.16 -9.90 -12.39
CA ALA A 8 21.09 -10.26 -10.98
C ALA A 8 19.70 -10.85 -10.70
N PRO A 9 19.59 -12.00 -10.00
CA PRO A 9 18.29 -12.51 -9.59
C PRO A 9 17.55 -11.44 -8.79
N PRO A 10 16.20 -11.35 -8.89
CA PRO A 10 15.45 -10.37 -8.12
C PRO A 10 15.82 -10.53 -6.64
N SER A 11 16.14 -9.41 -5.98
CA SER A 11 16.46 -9.41 -4.57
C SER A 11 15.30 -10.06 -3.81
N ALA A 12 15.60 -10.90 -2.82
CA ALA A 12 14.54 -11.47 -1.99
C ALA A 12 13.70 -10.33 -1.42
N SER A 13 12.37 -10.41 -1.59
CA SER A 13 11.45 -9.37 -1.09
C SER A 13 11.74 -9.08 0.39
N GLN A 14 11.92 -7.82 0.73
CA GLN A 14 12.18 -7.42 2.10
C GLN A 14 11.01 -7.84 3.01
N ASN A 15 11.33 -8.52 4.12
CA ASN A 15 10.38 -8.89 5.17
C ASN A 15 10.75 -8.23 6.50
N VAL A 16 10.76 -6.89 6.54
CA VAL A 16 11.08 -6.13 7.76
C VAL A 16 10.02 -6.33 8.86
N TYR A 17 8.80 -6.72 8.50
CA TYR A 17 7.70 -6.93 9.44
C TYR A 17 7.85 -8.18 10.31
N ASP A 18 8.80 -9.09 9.99
CA ASP A 18 9.17 -10.21 10.85
C ASP A 18 10.31 -9.85 11.82
N ASP A 19 10.93 -8.66 11.71
CA ASP A 19 11.79 -8.13 12.76
C ASP A 19 10.98 -7.82 14.02
N ALA A 20 11.45 -8.29 15.19
CA ALA A 20 10.68 -8.20 16.42
C ALA A 20 10.45 -6.75 16.88
N SER A 21 11.44 -5.88 16.72
CA SER A 21 11.38 -4.48 17.12
C SER A 21 10.46 -3.68 16.18
N PHE A 22 10.57 -3.97 14.87
CA PHE A 22 9.68 -3.38 13.88
C PHE A 22 8.23 -3.77 14.11
N PHE A 23 7.98 -5.08 14.28
CA PHE A 23 6.63 -5.62 14.49
C PHE A 23 5.97 -4.99 15.73
N GLU A 24 6.69 -4.89 16.84
CA GLU A 24 6.16 -4.32 18.07
C GLU A 24 5.87 -2.82 17.94
N GLY A 25 6.76 -2.08 17.30
CA GLY A 25 6.53 -0.66 16.98
C GLY A 25 5.30 -0.46 16.08
N TYR A 26 5.16 -1.30 15.04
CA TYR A 26 4.00 -1.25 14.15
C TYR A 26 2.71 -1.66 14.86
N ARG A 27 2.75 -2.71 15.70
CA ARG A 27 1.61 -3.17 16.51
C ARG A 27 1.11 -2.05 17.43
N THR A 28 2.02 -1.38 18.11
CA THR A 28 1.70 -0.24 18.98
C THR A 28 1.08 0.92 18.19
N LEU A 29 1.63 1.24 17.01
CA LEU A 29 1.07 2.28 16.13
C LEU A 29 -0.37 1.96 15.70
N ARG A 30 -0.70 0.67 15.52
CA ARG A 30 -2.03 0.21 15.10
C ARG A 30 -3.00 0.02 16.26
N GLN A 31 -2.51 0.00 17.50
CA GLN A 31 -3.35 -0.04 18.69
C GLN A 31 -4.05 1.32 18.88
N GLY A 32 -5.35 1.35 18.76
CA GLY A 32 -6.15 2.56 18.96
C GLY A 32 -6.48 3.35 17.69
N ASP A 33 -6.05 2.90 16.52
CA ASP A 33 -6.37 3.49 15.19
C ASP A 33 -6.13 5.00 15.07
N THR A 34 -5.19 5.54 15.86
CA THR A 34 -4.89 6.97 15.95
C THR A 34 -3.79 7.43 15.00
N GLY A 35 -3.14 6.49 14.28
CA GLY A 35 -2.13 6.80 13.27
C GLY A 35 -2.74 7.32 11.96
N LEU A 36 -1.87 7.63 10.96
CA LEU A 36 -2.29 8.06 9.62
C LEU A 36 -3.25 7.07 8.94
N ASN A 37 -3.21 5.79 9.30
CA ASN A 37 -4.13 4.81 8.76
C ASN A 37 -5.58 5.13 9.14
N GLY A 38 -5.91 5.26 10.42
CA GLY A 38 -7.26 5.59 10.86
C GLY A 38 -7.66 7.04 10.60
N ALA A 39 -6.69 7.96 10.72
CA ALA A 39 -6.93 9.39 10.55
C ALA A 39 -7.11 9.83 9.08
N LEU A 40 -6.58 9.09 8.12
CA LEU A 40 -6.53 9.53 6.73
C LEU A 40 -6.72 8.36 5.74
N GLU A 41 -5.89 7.32 5.83
CA GLU A 41 -5.76 6.31 4.79
C GLU A 41 -7.02 5.46 4.68
N PHE A 42 -7.46 4.81 5.75
CA PHE A 42 -8.62 3.92 5.70
C PHE A 42 -9.95 4.66 5.42
N PRO A 43 -10.23 5.85 5.97
CA PRO A 43 -11.35 6.67 5.56
C PRO A 43 -11.35 7.04 4.08
N ALA A 44 -10.17 7.35 3.51
CA ALA A 44 -10.04 7.65 2.08
C ALA A 44 -10.23 6.40 1.22
N LEU A 45 -9.64 5.27 1.60
CA LEU A 45 -9.81 3.98 0.94
C LEU A 45 -11.28 3.62 0.82
N LYS A 46 -12.02 3.65 1.93
CA LYS A 46 -13.46 3.30 1.96
C LYS A 46 -14.30 4.09 0.95
N ARG A 47 -13.98 5.35 0.72
CA ARG A 47 -14.71 6.19 -0.27
C ARG A 47 -14.47 5.78 -1.72
N LEU A 48 -13.40 5.05 -2.01
CA LEU A 48 -13.04 4.60 -3.36
C LEU A 48 -13.53 3.18 -3.66
N LEU A 49 -13.95 2.43 -2.64
CA LEU A 49 -14.42 1.08 -2.83
C LEU A 49 -15.78 1.07 -3.53
N PRO A 50 -16.06 0.06 -4.39
CA PRO A 50 -17.43 -0.24 -4.84
C PRO A 50 -18.28 -0.78 -3.69
N ASP A 51 -19.55 -1.04 -3.95
CA ASP A 51 -20.32 -1.96 -3.11
C ASP A 51 -19.61 -3.33 -3.09
N LEU A 52 -19.31 -3.82 -1.89
CA LEU A 52 -18.54 -5.06 -1.71
C LEU A 52 -19.42 -6.31 -1.74
N ALA A 53 -20.75 -6.15 -1.70
CA ALA A 53 -21.66 -7.27 -1.71
C ALA A 53 -21.49 -8.15 -2.96
N GLY A 54 -21.26 -9.43 -2.76
CA GLY A 54 -21.11 -10.40 -3.84
C GLY A 54 -19.74 -10.44 -4.51
N LEU A 55 -18.76 -9.64 -4.08
CA LEU A 55 -17.45 -9.58 -4.73
C LEU A 55 -16.47 -10.65 -4.21
N HIS A 56 -15.60 -11.13 -5.09
CA HIS A 56 -14.37 -11.82 -4.77
C HIS A 56 -13.22 -10.81 -4.72
N VAL A 57 -12.55 -10.71 -3.57
CA VAL A 57 -11.59 -9.65 -3.27
C VAL A 57 -10.18 -10.23 -3.07
N LEU A 58 -9.18 -9.53 -3.60
CA LEU A 58 -7.76 -9.76 -3.32
C LEU A 58 -7.21 -8.58 -2.52
N ASP A 59 -6.58 -8.86 -1.37
CA ASP A 59 -5.91 -7.90 -0.50
C ASP A 59 -4.40 -8.15 -0.54
N LEU A 60 -3.64 -7.26 -1.17
CA LEU A 60 -2.19 -7.37 -1.35
C LEU A 60 -1.43 -6.52 -0.33
N GLY A 61 -0.68 -7.18 0.56
CA GLY A 61 -0.05 -6.55 1.72
C GLY A 61 -1.07 -6.35 2.84
N CYS A 62 -1.79 -7.43 3.20
CA CYS A 62 -2.96 -7.36 4.07
C CYS A 62 -2.65 -7.04 5.54
N GLY A 63 -1.37 -7.14 5.96
CA GLY A 63 -0.95 -6.90 7.35
C GLY A 63 -1.79 -7.69 8.36
N PHE A 64 -2.40 -7.01 9.30
CA PHE A 64 -3.28 -7.62 10.32
C PHE A 64 -4.67 -8.04 9.80
N GLY A 65 -4.93 -7.93 8.49
CA GLY A 65 -6.19 -8.36 7.87
C GLY A 65 -7.39 -7.44 8.14
N ASP A 66 -7.15 -6.19 8.52
CA ASP A 66 -8.24 -5.24 8.84
C ASP A 66 -9.15 -4.99 7.64
N PHE A 67 -8.57 -4.78 6.45
CA PHE A 67 -9.35 -4.62 5.23
C PHE A 67 -10.07 -5.93 4.84
N ALA A 68 -9.43 -7.08 4.97
CA ALA A 68 -10.04 -8.36 4.66
C ALA A 68 -11.31 -8.61 5.50
N ARG A 69 -11.25 -8.36 6.82
CA ARG A 69 -12.42 -8.45 7.70
C ARG A 69 -13.48 -7.40 7.37
N TYR A 70 -13.05 -6.16 7.08
CA TYR A 70 -13.98 -5.11 6.63
C TYR A 70 -14.73 -5.53 5.37
N ALA A 71 -14.05 -6.06 4.36
CA ALA A 71 -14.66 -6.49 3.11
C ALA A 71 -15.71 -7.60 3.35
N ARG A 72 -15.43 -8.57 4.20
CA ARG A 72 -16.37 -9.62 4.58
C ARG A 72 -17.58 -9.07 5.34
N ALA A 73 -17.35 -8.18 6.29
CA ALA A 73 -18.42 -7.53 7.04
C ALA A 73 -19.36 -6.70 6.15
N HIS A 74 -18.90 -6.30 4.94
CA HIS A 74 -19.69 -5.57 3.95
C HIS A 74 -20.11 -6.44 2.76
N GLY A 75 -20.19 -7.77 2.94
CA GLY A 75 -20.84 -8.68 2.00
C GLY A 75 -19.96 -9.25 0.90
N ALA A 76 -18.65 -9.06 0.91
CA ALA A 76 -17.77 -9.76 -0.04
C ALA A 76 -17.92 -11.28 0.12
N VAL A 77 -17.98 -12.03 -0.99
CA VAL A 77 -18.15 -13.49 -0.99
C VAL A 77 -16.92 -14.19 -0.40
N SER A 78 -15.74 -13.73 -0.79
CA SER A 78 -14.48 -14.25 -0.30
C SER A 78 -13.39 -13.20 -0.36
N VAL A 79 -12.38 -13.35 0.50
CA VAL A 79 -11.17 -12.53 0.45
C VAL A 79 -9.95 -13.44 0.43
N THR A 80 -9.09 -13.25 -0.56
CA THR A 80 -7.73 -13.77 -0.55
C THR A 80 -6.81 -12.66 -0.05
N ALA A 81 -6.15 -12.86 1.07
CA ALA A 81 -5.31 -11.87 1.74
C ALA A 81 -3.85 -12.35 1.74
N VAL A 82 -2.97 -11.55 1.13
CA VAL A 82 -1.57 -11.92 0.89
C VAL A 82 -0.65 -10.99 1.66
N ASP A 83 0.27 -11.56 2.41
CA ASP A 83 1.36 -10.81 3.06
C ASP A 83 2.65 -11.64 3.08
N VAL A 84 3.80 -11.00 3.11
CA VAL A 84 5.09 -11.66 3.19
C VAL A 84 5.43 -12.06 4.62
N SER A 85 4.93 -11.34 5.61
CA SER A 85 5.23 -11.51 7.02
C SER A 85 4.38 -12.62 7.66
N SER A 86 5.05 -13.62 8.21
CA SER A 86 4.39 -14.66 9.00
C SER A 86 3.76 -14.09 10.27
N ARG A 87 4.43 -13.16 10.94
CA ARG A 87 3.94 -12.52 12.18
C ARG A 87 2.66 -11.71 11.94
N MET A 88 2.61 -10.96 10.82
CA MET A 88 1.39 -10.25 10.44
C MET A 88 0.22 -11.21 10.21
N LEU A 89 0.46 -12.29 9.48
CA LEU A 89 -0.56 -13.28 9.18
C LEU A 89 -1.02 -14.07 10.40
N ASP A 90 -0.14 -14.35 11.35
CA ASP A 90 -0.52 -15.03 12.60
C ASP A 90 -1.45 -14.14 13.43
N GLU A 91 -1.15 -12.85 13.53
CA GLU A 91 -2.02 -11.87 14.17
C GLU A 91 -3.35 -11.70 13.41
N ALA A 92 -3.31 -11.68 12.07
CA ALA A 92 -4.51 -11.61 11.24
C ALA A 92 -5.43 -12.82 11.47
N ARG A 93 -4.87 -14.03 11.49
CA ARG A 93 -5.61 -15.28 11.78
C ARG A 93 -6.19 -15.30 13.19
N ALA A 94 -5.42 -14.86 14.20
CA ALA A 94 -5.86 -14.79 15.58
C ALA A 94 -7.08 -13.86 15.79
N ARG A 95 -7.24 -12.85 14.91
CA ARG A 95 -8.35 -11.89 14.93
C ARG A 95 -9.51 -12.26 14.00
N THR A 96 -9.44 -13.39 13.31
CA THR A 96 -10.38 -13.74 12.23
C THR A 96 -11.01 -15.10 12.48
N GLU A 97 -12.34 -15.14 12.59
CA GLU A 97 -13.14 -16.37 12.70
C GLU A 97 -13.85 -16.74 11.38
N ASP A 98 -13.78 -15.87 10.36
CA ASP A 98 -14.47 -16.03 9.07
C ASP A 98 -13.66 -16.92 8.11
N GLY A 99 -14.16 -18.13 7.86
CA GLY A 99 -13.53 -19.12 6.96
C GLY A 99 -13.52 -18.70 5.47
N ALA A 100 -14.21 -17.63 5.08
CA ALA A 100 -14.18 -17.09 3.72
C ALA A 100 -12.99 -16.12 3.49
N ILE A 101 -12.17 -15.87 4.52
CA ILE A 101 -10.90 -15.17 4.38
C ILE A 101 -9.77 -16.20 4.32
N THR A 102 -9.01 -16.21 3.22
CA THR A 102 -7.83 -17.07 3.06
C THR A 102 -6.56 -16.22 3.18
N TYR A 103 -5.77 -16.46 4.22
CA TYR A 103 -4.48 -15.79 4.42
C TYR A 103 -3.33 -16.60 3.82
N LEU A 104 -2.56 -16.00 2.90
CA LEU A 104 -1.46 -16.62 2.18
C LEU A 104 -0.14 -15.89 2.48
N GLN A 105 0.85 -16.63 2.98
CA GLN A 105 2.21 -16.09 3.12
C GLN A 105 2.92 -16.11 1.77
N ARG A 106 2.93 -14.99 1.08
CA ARG A 106 3.61 -14.79 -0.21
C ARG A 106 4.02 -13.33 -0.35
N SER A 107 5.12 -13.09 -1.09
CA SER A 107 5.45 -11.76 -1.55
C SER A 107 4.47 -11.31 -2.63
N ILE A 108 4.12 -10.03 -2.65
CA ILE A 108 3.32 -9.42 -3.73
C ILE A 108 3.98 -9.65 -5.10
N GLU A 109 5.32 -9.61 -5.14
CA GLU A 109 6.10 -9.77 -6.38
C GLU A 109 6.08 -11.18 -6.92
N THR A 110 5.93 -12.19 -6.06
CA THR A 110 5.92 -13.62 -6.45
C THR A 110 4.54 -14.25 -6.43
N TYR A 111 3.52 -13.51 -5.98
CA TYR A 111 2.16 -14.00 -5.97
C TYR A 111 1.55 -13.96 -7.37
N HIS A 112 1.04 -15.08 -7.82
CA HIS A 112 0.32 -15.24 -9.06
C HIS A 112 -1.10 -15.72 -8.77
N ALA A 113 -2.06 -14.85 -9.00
CA ALA A 113 -3.47 -15.19 -8.92
C ALA A 113 -3.94 -15.89 -10.21
N ALA A 114 -5.03 -16.65 -10.10
CA ALA A 114 -5.70 -17.15 -11.29
C ALA A 114 -6.24 -15.98 -12.13
N THR A 115 -6.22 -16.13 -13.45
CA THR A 115 -6.73 -15.13 -14.38
C THR A 115 -8.22 -14.89 -14.16
N ARG A 116 -8.64 -13.62 -14.12
CA ARG A 116 -10.04 -13.20 -13.95
C ARG A 116 -10.73 -13.81 -12.72
N ALA A 117 -10.00 -13.93 -11.63
CA ALA A 117 -10.52 -14.50 -10.39
C ALA A 117 -11.23 -13.48 -9.50
N PHE A 118 -10.84 -12.20 -9.58
CA PHE A 118 -11.27 -11.18 -8.64
C PHE A 118 -12.08 -10.05 -9.29
N ASP A 119 -13.02 -9.52 -8.53
CA ASP A 119 -13.80 -8.34 -8.88
C ASP A 119 -13.13 -7.06 -8.38
N LEU A 120 -12.39 -7.18 -7.28
CA LEU A 120 -11.67 -6.08 -6.64
C LEU A 120 -10.30 -6.56 -6.17
N VAL A 121 -9.27 -5.77 -6.48
CA VAL A 121 -7.95 -5.88 -5.87
C VAL A 121 -7.68 -4.61 -5.07
N VAL A 122 -7.24 -4.77 -3.83
CA VAL A 122 -6.85 -3.65 -2.94
C VAL A 122 -5.41 -3.85 -2.50
N SER A 123 -4.68 -2.75 -2.35
CA SER A 123 -3.37 -2.74 -1.70
C SER A 123 -3.19 -1.45 -0.91
N SER A 124 -3.16 -1.55 0.40
CA SER A 124 -3.04 -0.42 1.32
C SER A 124 -1.60 -0.27 1.79
N LEU A 125 -0.93 0.82 1.39
CA LEU A 125 0.42 1.19 1.82
C LEU A 125 1.47 0.06 1.68
N ALA A 126 1.38 -0.76 0.62
CA ALA A 126 2.30 -1.88 0.41
C ALA A 126 3.12 -1.78 -0.89
N LEU A 127 2.60 -1.21 -1.98
CA LEU A 127 3.25 -1.24 -3.28
C LEU A 127 4.52 -0.38 -3.40
N HIS A 128 4.78 0.52 -2.47
CA HIS A 128 6.05 1.25 -2.43
C HIS A 128 7.23 0.41 -1.88
N TYR A 129 6.96 -0.82 -1.39
CA TYR A 129 7.99 -1.80 -1.04
C TYR A 129 8.35 -2.73 -2.21
N VAL A 130 7.59 -2.69 -3.30
CA VAL A 130 7.73 -3.55 -4.48
C VAL A 130 8.76 -2.96 -5.45
N GLU A 131 9.75 -3.74 -5.86
CA GLU A 131 10.76 -3.34 -6.86
C GLU A 131 10.18 -3.39 -8.27
N ASP A 132 9.58 -4.51 -8.67
CA ASP A 132 8.93 -4.69 -9.98
C ASP A 132 7.45 -4.27 -9.95
N TYR A 133 7.20 -2.96 -9.80
CA TYR A 133 5.83 -2.44 -9.82
C TYR A 133 5.10 -2.72 -11.12
N ALA A 134 5.79 -2.64 -12.26
CA ALA A 134 5.17 -2.86 -13.57
C ALA A 134 4.70 -4.31 -13.74
N GLY A 135 5.53 -5.29 -13.37
CA GLY A 135 5.16 -6.70 -13.40
C GLY A 135 4.02 -7.02 -12.43
N VAL A 136 4.01 -6.39 -11.22
CA VAL A 136 2.88 -6.54 -10.29
C VAL A 136 1.59 -5.99 -10.88
N VAL A 137 1.62 -4.80 -11.48
CA VAL A 137 0.43 -4.18 -12.11
C VAL A 137 -0.12 -5.04 -13.24
N ALA A 138 0.76 -5.61 -14.08
CA ALA A 138 0.35 -6.51 -15.15
C ALA A 138 -0.37 -7.77 -14.60
N ARG A 139 0.20 -8.40 -13.55
CA ARG A 139 -0.44 -9.57 -12.89
C ARG A 139 -1.78 -9.22 -12.23
N ILE A 140 -1.89 -8.03 -11.63
CA ILE A 140 -3.16 -7.54 -11.08
C ILE A 140 -4.19 -7.39 -12.20
N TYR A 141 -3.79 -6.79 -13.33
CA TYR A 141 -4.67 -6.66 -14.49
C TYR A 141 -5.22 -8.01 -14.95
N ASP A 142 -4.36 -9.01 -15.08
CA ASP A 142 -4.76 -10.36 -15.51
C ASP A 142 -5.68 -11.06 -14.52
N SER A 143 -5.48 -10.81 -13.22
CA SER A 143 -6.28 -11.39 -12.14
C SER A 143 -7.70 -10.83 -12.03
N LEU A 144 -7.92 -9.62 -12.55
CA LEU A 144 -9.21 -8.95 -12.48
C LEU A 144 -10.19 -9.45 -13.56
N ARG A 145 -11.46 -9.57 -13.21
CA ARG A 145 -12.56 -9.74 -14.14
C ARG A 145 -12.79 -8.50 -14.99
N SER A 146 -13.59 -8.61 -16.06
CA SER A 146 -14.06 -7.46 -16.82
C SER A 146 -14.80 -6.48 -15.88
N ASN A 147 -14.51 -5.18 -16.00
CA ASN A 147 -14.96 -4.11 -15.08
C ASN A 147 -14.43 -4.24 -13.64
N GLY A 148 -13.54 -5.18 -13.37
CA GLY A 148 -12.89 -5.34 -12.06
C GLY A 148 -12.07 -4.10 -11.70
N ARG A 149 -12.00 -3.79 -10.42
CA ARG A 149 -11.35 -2.58 -9.91
C ARG A 149 -10.04 -2.90 -9.20
N PHE A 150 -9.08 -2.01 -9.38
CA PHE A 150 -7.84 -1.96 -8.60
C PHE A 150 -7.80 -0.64 -7.83
N VAL A 151 -7.74 -0.71 -6.50
CA VAL A 151 -7.68 0.45 -5.61
C VAL A 151 -6.46 0.28 -4.71
N PHE A 152 -5.58 1.27 -4.68
CA PHE A 152 -4.41 1.18 -3.82
C PHE A 152 -3.96 2.54 -3.30
N SER A 153 -3.22 2.47 -2.19
CA SER A 153 -2.48 3.59 -1.63
C SER A 153 -1.00 3.28 -1.55
N VAL A 154 -0.20 4.32 -1.69
CA VAL A 154 1.26 4.28 -1.47
C VAL A 154 1.68 5.49 -0.65
N GLU A 155 2.83 5.39 0.02
CA GLU A 155 3.47 6.58 0.54
C GLU A 155 3.69 7.57 -0.62
N HIS A 156 3.29 8.83 -0.41
CA HIS A 156 3.30 9.81 -1.49
C HIS A 156 4.70 10.02 -2.04
N PRO A 157 4.88 10.12 -3.37
CA PRO A 157 6.19 10.35 -3.99
C PRO A 157 6.97 11.56 -3.44
N ILE A 158 6.27 12.60 -3.00
CA ILE A 158 6.92 13.75 -2.33
C ILE A 158 7.63 13.35 -1.03
N CYS A 159 7.16 12.28 -0.34
CA CYS A 159 7.75 11.77 0.88
C CYS A 159 8.92 10.81 0.60
N THR A 160 8.80 9.99 -0.44
CA THR A 160 9.82 9.00 -0.78
C THR A 160 10.97 9.56 -1.63
N ALA A 161 10.79 10.72 -2.26
CA ALA A 161 11.82 11.36 -3.09
C ALA A 161 13.08 11.67 -2.28
N TYR A 162 12.90 12.31 -1.12
CA TYR A 162 13.98 12.70 -0.21
C TYR A 162 13.59 12.42 1.25
N PRO A 163 14.13 11.36 1.87
CA PRO A 163 13.64 10.86 3.16
C PRO A 163 14.18 11.64 4.38
N ALA A 164 14.68 12.87 4.21
CA ALA A 164 15.22 13.66 5.32
C ALA A 164 14.17 14.13 6.34
N GLY A 165 12.88 14.05 5.97
CA GLY A 165 11.79 14.52 6.83
C GLY A 165 11.61 16.04 6.83
N TRP A 166 10.89 16.56 7.81
CA TRP A 166 10.62 17.98 7.97
C TRP A 166 11.88 18.75 8.36
N VAL A 167 12.15 19.85 7.67
CA VAL A 167 13.10 20.86 8.17
C VAL A 167 12.43 21.58 9.34
N ARG A 168 13.18 21.74 10.43
CA ARG A 168 12.71 22.36 11.67
C ARG A 168 13.55 23.58 11.99
N ASP A 169 12.95 24.55 12.70
CA ASP A 169 13.70 25.67 13.30
C ASP A 169 14.37 25.27 14.62
N GLU A 170 14.99 26.25 15.28
CA GLU A 170 15.71 26.07 16.55
C GLU A 170 14.76 25.62 17.69
N ASP A 171 13.49 25.97 17.62
CA ASP A 171 12.44 25.60 18.59
C ASP A 171 11.80 24.24 18.26
N GLY A 172 12.20 23.59 17.15
CA GLY A 172 11.70 22.29 16.72
C GLY A 172 10.42 22.35 15.89
N HIS A 173 9.92 23.52 15.52
CA HIS A 173 8.72 23.67 14.71
C HIS A 173 9.00 23.30 13.24
N LYS A 174 8.04 22.59 12.63
CA LYS A 174 8.12 22.17 11.22
C LYS A 174 8.03 23.37 10.28
N GLN A 175 9.12 23.72 9.58
CA GLN A 175 9.18 24.85 8.66
C GLN A 175 8.68 24.48 7.27
N HIS A 176 9.34 23.54 6.63
CA HIS A 176 8.97 23.06 5.29
C HIS A 176 9.39 21.61 5.09
N TRP A 177 8.78 20.96 4.10
CA TRP A 177 9.16 19.64 3.63
C TRP A 177 10.07 19.81 2.40
N PRO A 178 11.35 19.37 2.44
CA PRO A 178 12.24 19.48 1.31
C PRO A 178 11.87 18.44 0.24
N VAL A 179 11.86 18.86 -1.01
CA VAL A 179 11.71 17.96 -2.16
C VAL A 179 12.96 18.01 -2.98
N ASP A 180 13.67 16.89 -3.03
CA ASP A 180 14.84 16.72 -3.89
C ASP A 180 14.82 15.31 -4.50
N ARG A 181 15.58 15.10 -5.59
CA ARG A 181 15.72 13.80 -6.26
C ARG A 181 14.38 13.18 -6.72
N TYR A 182 13.32 13.96 -6.88
CA TYR A 182 12.00 13.48 -7.27
C TYR A 182 12.01 12.72 -8.61
N ARG A 183 12.88 13.11 -9.56
CA ARG A 183 13.00 12.44 -10.85
C ARG A 183 13.96 11.25 -10.83
N GLN A 184 14.69 11.04 -9.76
CA GLN A 184 15.62 9.92 -9.59
C GLN A 184 14.86 8.80 -8.91
N GLU A 185 14.22 7.96 -9.69
CA GLU A 185 13.48 6.79 -9.19
C GLU A 185 14.41 5.68 -8.68
N GLY A 186 13.84 4.70 -7.99
CA GLY A 186 14.52 3.51 -7.51
C GLY A 186 14.61 3.42 -6.00
N ARG A 187 15.51 2.58 -5.55
CA ARG A 187 15.67 2.19 -4.16
C ARG A 187 15.98 3.39 -3.25
N ARG A 188 15.32 3.39 -2.08
CA ARG A 188 15.58 4.28 -0.94
C ARG A 188 15.75 3.45 0.32
N ASP A 189 16.88 3.58 0.99
CA ASP A 189 17.08 3.05 2.33
C ASP A 189 16.60 4.09 3.34
N THR A 190 15.61 3.71 4.13
CA THR A 190 14.93 4.60 5.07
C THR A 190 15.00 4.03 6.48
N ARG A 191 14.71 4.89 7.47
CA ARG A 191 14.50 4.47 8.84
C ARG A 191 13.03 4.60 9.20
N TRP A 192 12.44 3.48 9.61
CA TRP A 192 11.11 3.45 10.19
C TRP A 192 11.06 2.34 11.24
N PHE A 193 10.97 2.69 12.53
CA PHE A 193 11.21 1.85 13.70
C PHE A 193 12.63 1.26 13.75
N VAL A 194 13.12 0.68 12.67
CA VAL A 194 14.48 0.15 12.49
C VAL A 194 15.17 0.79 11.28
N ASP A 195 16.49 0.69 11.21
CA ASP A 195 17.24 1.12 10.04
C ASP A 195 17.14 0.09 8.89
N GLY A 196 17.40 0.51 7.66
CA GLY A 196 17.47 -0.38 6.50
C GLY A 196 16.11 -0.78 5.93
N VAL A 197 15.04 -0.05 6.22
CA VAL A 197 13.75 -0.25 5.57
C VAL A 197 13.85 0.23 4.13
N VAL A 198 13.77 -0.70 3.19
CA VAL A 198 13.86 -0.41 1.75
C VAL A 198 12.50 -0.02 1.21
N LYS A 199 12.45 1.12 0.52
CA LYS A 199 11.31 1.55 -0.29
C LYS A 199 11.78 1.83 -1.71
N TYR A 200 10.87 1.78 -2.66
CA TYR A 200 11.16 2.12 -4.05
C TYR A 200 10.41 3.39 -4.42
N HIS A 201 11.16 4.49 -4.53
CA HIS A 201 10.62 5.77 -4.97
C HIS A 201 10.23 5.69 -6.45
N ARG A 202 9.03 6.15 -6.74
CA ARG A 202 8.50 6.37 -8.10
C ARG A 202 7.79 7.70 -8.15
N THR A 203 7.84 8.37 -9.30
CA THR A 203 7.06 9.58 -9.51
C THR A 203 5.56 9.26 -9.63
N VAL A 204 4.70 10.25 -9.42
CA VAL A 204 3.26 10.12 -9.74
C VAL A 204 3.07 9.73 -11.21
N GLU A 205 3.89 10.31 -12.10
CA GLU A 205 3.90 9.97 -13.53
C GLU A 205 4.09 8.47 -13.75
N THR A 206 5.08 7.85 -13.10
CA THR A 206 5.36 6.43 -13.23
C THR A 206 4.23 5.56 -12.68
N TYR A 207 3.66 5.91 -11.52
CA TYR A 207 2.50 5.19 -11.00
C TYR A 207 1.32 5.19 -11.97
N VAL A 208 0.97 6.37 -12.52
CA VAL A 208 -0.16 6.54 -13.44
C VAL A 208 0.11 5.85 -14.78
N ASN A 209 1.25 6.15 -15.40
CA ASN A 209 1.53 5.65 -16.74
C ASN A 209 1.71 4.12 -16.77
N THR A 210 2.17 3.50 -15.69
CA THR A 210 2.23 2.04 -15.58
C THR A 210 0.85 1.41 -15.62
N LEU A 211 -0.14 1.99 -14.91
CA LEU A 211 -1.53 1.53 -14.99
C LEU A 211 -2.09 1.66 -16.41
N LEU A 212 -1.90 2.82 -17.04
CA LEU A 212 -2.39 3.07 -18.40
C LEU A 212 -1.75 2.11 -19.42
N LYS A 213 -0.44 1.86 -19.33
CA LYS A 213 0.29 0.92 -20.19
C LYS A 213 -0.17 -0.53 -20.01
N ALA A 214 -0.59 -0.92 -18.82
CA ALA A 214 -1.14 -2.23 -18.53
C ALA A 214 -2.59 -2.41 -19.04
N GLY A 215 -3.23 -1.35 -19.55
CA GLY A 215 -4.59 -1.38 -20.10
C GLY A 215 -5.68 -0.96 -19.11
N PHE A 216 -5.33 -0.46 -17.94
CA PHE A 216 -6.30 0.11 -17.01
C PHE A 216 -6.83 1.47 -17.50
N THR A 217 -8.10 1.73 -17.16
CA THR A 217 -8.66 3.09 -17.17
C THR A 217 -8.53 3.68 -15.77
N LEU A 218 -7.79 4.76 -15.61
CA LEU A 218 -7.69 5.47 -14.34
C LEU A 218 -9.03 6.13 -14.02
N THR A 219 -9.56 5.86 -12.83
CA THR A 219 -10.85 6.41 -12.38
C THR A 219 -10.71 7.40 -11.24
N HIS A 220 -9.58 7.36 -10.51
CA HIS A 220 -9.30 8.29 -9.44
C HIS A 220 -7.79 8.44 -9.21
N LEU A 221 -7.38 9.66 -8.91
CA LEU A 221 -6.11 10.02 -8.31
C LEU A 221 -6.44 10.95 -7.13
N GLY A 222 -5.96 10.64 -5.94
CA GLY A 222 -6.31 11.38 -4.72
C GLY A 222 -5.13 11.58 -3.78
N GLU A 223 -5.14 12.72 -3.13
CA GLU A 223 -4.14 13.15 -2.14
C GLU A 223 -4.90 13.58 -0.88
N PRO A 224 -5.43 12.63 -0.09
CA PRO A 224 -6.30 12.97 1.05
C PRO A 224 -5.55 13.66 2.18
N ALA A 225 -6.28 14.51 2.90
CA ALA A 225 -5.87 15.07 4.17
C ALA A 225 -6.50 14.28 5.35
N PRO A 226 -5.94 14.39 6.58
CA PRO A 226 -6.56 13.84 7.77
C PRO A 226 -8.00 14.33 7.94
N ILE A 227 -8.87 13.43 8.44
CA ILE A 227 -10.28 13.80 8.69
C ILE A 227 -10.39 14.79 9.87
N PRO A 228 -11.40 15.68 9.88
CA PRO A 228 -11.54 16.71 10.92
C PRO A 228 -11.56 16.15 12.35
N ASP A 229 -12.24 15.03 12.58
CA ASP A 229 -12.31 14.38 13.89
C ASP A 229 -10.94 13.92 14.39
N ALA A 230 -10.08 13.43 13.48
CA ALA A 230 -8.71 13.07 13.83
C ALA A 230 -7.86 14.29 14.16
N LEU A 231 -8.00 15.39 13.42
CA LEU A 231 -7.30 16.65 13.71
C LEU A 231 -7.68 17.25 15.05
N ALA A 232 -8.95 17.10 15.46
CA ALA A 232 -9.44 17.60 16.75
C ALA A 232 -8.74 16.94 17.96
N VAL A 233 -8.37 15.65 17.82
CA VAL A 233 -7.71 14.88 18.89
C VAL A 233 -6.19 14.75 18.69
N ARG A 234 -5.70 15.00 17.48
CA ARG A 234 -4.30 14.87 17.07
C ARG A 234 -3.84 16.10 16.26
N PRO A 235 -3.63 17.26 16.89
CA PRO A 235 -3.19 18.48 16.20
C PRO A 235 -1.83 18.33 15.48
N ASP A 236 -1.00 17.37 15.91
CA ASP A 236 0.28 17.05 15.25
C ASP A 236 0.13 16.58 13.79
N LEU A 237 -1.07 16.12 13.40
CA LEU A 237 -1.43 15.74 12.02
C LEU A 237 -1.69 16.96 11.09
N GLU A 238 -1.78 18.20 11.62
CA GLU A 238 -1.92 19.40 10.77
C GLU A 238 -0.78 19.51 9.74
N ALA A 239 0.40 19.03 10.09
CA ALA A 239 1.52 18.99 9.16
C ALA A 239 1.22 18.16 7.89
N ASP A 240 0.34 17.16 7.99
CA ASP A 240 -0.07 16.32 6.87
C ASP A 240 -1.16 16.98 5.99
N CYS A 241 -1.73 18.11 6.45
CA CYS A 241 -2.53 19.01 5.59
C CYS A 241 -1.65 19.92 4.71
N ARG A 242 -0.37 20.12 5.07
CA ARG A 242 0.57 20.97 4.33
C ARG A 242 1.24 20.23 3.16
N ARG A 243 1.27 18.91 3.22
CA ARG A 243 1.77 18.03 2.17
C ARG A 243 1.04 16.69 2.22
N PRO A 244 0.71 16.06 1.10
CA PRO A 244 0.04 14.77 1.12
C PRO A 244 1.02 13.66 1.58
N PRO A 245 0.70 12.91 2.66
CA PRO A 245 1.54 11.78 3.08
C PRO A 245 1.29 10.52 2.25
N VAL A 246 0.12 10.42 1.61
CA VAL A 246 -0.35 9.24 0.89
C VAL A 246 -0.91 9.65 -0.48
N LEU A 247 -0.56 8.87 -1.50
CA LEU A 247 -1.17 8.94 -2.83
C LEU A 247 -2.14 7.77 -3.00
N PHE A 248 -3.36 8.05 -3.45
CA PHE A 248 -4.35 7.05 -3.84
C PHE A 248 -4.51 6.98 -5.35
N LEU A 249 -4.67 5.77 -5.84
CA LEU A 249 -5.05 5.51 -7.23
C LEU A 249 -6.16 4.46 -7.27
N ALA A 250 -7.16 4.72 -8.12
CA ALA A 250 -8.14 3.72 -8.47
C ALA A 250 -8.23 3.60 -9.99
N ALA A 251 -8.32 2.37 -10.46
CA ALA A 251 -8.37 2.07 -11.88
C ALA A 251 -9.31 0.88 -12.14
N THR A 252 -9.81 0.81 -13.36
CA THR A 252 -10.75 -0.26 -13.77
C THR A 252 -10.18 -0.99 -14.98
N ARG A 253 -10.26 -2.33 -14.97
CA ARG A 253 -10.05 -3.12 -16.17
C ARG A 253 -11.25 -2.93 -17.10
N ALA A 254 -10.99 -2.54 -18.35
CA ALA A 254 -12.05 -2.37 -19.34
C ALA A 254 -12.85 -3.66 -19.55
N ALA A 255 -14.12 -3.51 -19.95
CA ALA A 255 -14.92 -4.61 -20.46
C ALA A 255 -14.23 -5.19 -21.71
N SER A 256 -13.95 -6.47 -21.73
CA SER A 256 -13.41 -7.21 -22.86
C SER A 256 -14.54 -7.89 -23.63
#